data_93ee7a6bd17bf9c4391bc69028313c69
#
_entry.id   93ee7a6bd17bf9c4391bc69028313c69
#
_cell.length_a   1.000
_cell.length_b   1.000
_cell.length_c   1.000
_cell.angle_alpha   90.00
_cell.angle_beta   90.00
_cell.angle_gamma   90.00
#
_symmetry.space_group_name_H-M   'P 1'
#
loop_
_entity.id
_entity.type
_entity.pdbx_description
1 polymer ?
#
loop_
_entity_poly.entity_id
_entity_poly.type
_entity_poly.pdbx_seq_one_letter_code
_entity_poly.pdbx_strand_id
1 'polypeptide(L)'
;MEASYVDLTIRLSLALVLGGAIGIEREYRAKEAGFRTHFLVALGSALFCVVSQFGFGFDLKDSSRVAAQVVSGIGFLGAGTIIFQKNVVRGLTTAAGLWVTAAIGLACGTGMYLAATIATVMVLFGLEVINALIPQLGSTVVDLSFSAPSIESIRQLIAKMRHDGMDVRSYEIKERRTSQGE
;
A
#
# COMPACT_ATOMS: atom_id res chain seq x y z
N MET A 1 -30.13 -19.73 -8.29
CA MET A 1 -30.50 -18.32 -8.11
C MET A 1 -29.64 -17.54 -9.13
N GLU A 2 -30.27 -17.04 -10.18
CA GLU A 2 -29.58 -16.21 -11.17
C GLU A 2 -29.36 -14.84 -10.51
N ALA A 3 -28.08 -14.40 -10.43
CA ALA A 3 -27.82 -13.06 -9.97
C ALA A 3 -28.31 -12.06 -11.02
N SER A 4 -29.08 -11.09 -10.59
CA SER A 4 -29.47 -9.98 -11.48
C SER A 4 -28.19 -9.21 -11.91
N TYR A 5 -28.12 -8.82 -13.18
CA TYR A 5 -27.04 -7.97 -13.67
C TYR A 5 -26.87 -6.68 -12.85
N VAL A 6 -27.98 -6.17 -12.32
CA VAL A 6 -27.99 -5.02 -11.41
C VAL A 6 -27.23 -5.33 -10.10
N ASP A 7 -27.48 -6.50 -9.49
CA ASP A 7 -26.78 -6.92 -8.27
C ASP A 7 -25.28 -7.10 -8.52
N LEU A 8 -24.89 -7.74 -9.62
CA LEU A 8 -23.48 -7.89 -9.99
C LEU A 8 -22.80 -6.54 -10.19
N THR A 9 -23.49 -5.61 -10.84
CA THR A 9 -22.96 -4.25 -11.04
C THR A 9 -22.75 -3.53 -9.70
N ILE A 10 -23.71 -3.66 -8.76
CA ILE A 10 -23.59 -3.08 -7.42
C ILE A 10 -22.38 -3.66 -6.67
N ARG A 11 -22.19 -4.99 -6.70
CA ARG A 11 -21.05 -5.67 -6.05
C ARG A 11 -19.72 -5.14 -6.54
N LEU A 12 -19.56 -5.05 -7.86
CA LEU A 12 -18.30 -4.58 -8.48
C LEU A 12 -18.09 -3.09 -8.26
N SER A 13 -19.14 -2.27 -8.41
CA SER A 13 -19.05 -0.82 -8.20
C SER A 13 -18.71 -0.48 -6.75
N LEU A 14 -19.32 -1.17 -5.79
CA LEU A 14 -19.03 -0.95 -4.38
C LEU A 14 -17.60 -1.37 -4.04
N ALA A 15 -17.11 -2.49 -4.55
CA ALA A 15 -15.73 -2.91 -4.37
C ALA A 15 -14.73 -1.87 -4.90
N LEU A 16 -15.01 -1.32 -6.10
CA LEU A 16 -14.20 -0.26 -6.70
C LEU A 16 -14.18 0.99 -5.81
N VAL A 17 -15.35 1.44 -5.33
CA VAL A 17 -15.45 2.64 -4.49
C VAL A 17 -14.76 2.47 -3.16
N LEU A 18 -14.99 1.34 -2.46
CA LEU A 18 -14.39 1.10 -1.15
C LEU A 18 -12.86 0.90 -1.24
N GLY A 19 -12.39 0.12 -2.23
CA GLY A 19 -10.96 -0.03 -2.48
C GLY A 19 -10.32 1.28 -2.92
N GLY A 20 -11.02 2.06 -3.75
CA GLY A 20 -10.58 3.39 -4.17
C GLY A 20 -10.45 4.38 -3.00
N ALA A 21 -11.39 4.36 -2.06
CA ALA A 21 -11.35 5.21 -0.87
C ALA A 21 -10.09 4.96 -0.02
N ILE A 22 -9.74 3.68 0.22
CA ILE A 22 -8.49 3.33 0.88
C ILE A 22 -7.29 3.80 0.05
N GLY A 23 -7.33 3.55 -1.26
CA GLY A 23 -6.24 3.90 -2.17
C GLY A 23 -5.98 5.40 -2.26
N ILE A 24 -7.00 6.25 -2.20
CA ILE A 24 -6.88 7.73 -2.17
C ILE A 24 -6.09 8.16 -0.93
N GLU A 25 -6.44 7.62 0.24
CA GLU A 25 -5.72 7.90 1.48
C GLU A 25 -4.24 7.48 1.37
N ARG A 26 -3.99 6.29 0.80
CA ARG A 26 -2.62 5.80 0.59
C ARG A 26 -1.83 6.66 -0.39
N GLU A 27 -2.43 7.10 -1.48
CA GLU A 27 -1.81 7.99 -2.46
C GLU A 27 -1.53 9.36 -1.88
N TYR A 28 -2.47 9.94 -1.14
CA TYR A 28 -2.29 11.21 -0.43
C TYR A 28 -1.10 11.16 0.56
N ARG A 29 -0.88 10.01 1.19
CA ARG A 29 0.24 9.77 2.10
C ARG A 29 1.54 9.32 1.41
N ALA A 30 1.61 9.34 0.08
CA ALA A 30 2.76 8.92 -0.73
C ALA A 30 3.27 7.51 -0.34
N LYS A 31 2.33 6.55 -0.15
CA LYS A 31 2.66 5.14 0.11
C LYS A 31 2.93 4.39 -1.20
N GLU A 32 3.59 3.25 -1.10
CA GLU A 32 4.07 2.44 -2.24
C GLU A 32 2.95 1.96 -3.16
N ALA A 33 1.73 1.73 -2.62
CA ALA A 33 0.53 1.41 -3.38
C ALA A 33 -0.55 2.46 -3.11
N GLY A 34 -1.01 3.14 -4.14
CA GLY A 34 -2.00 4.21 -4.10
C GLY A 34 -3.36 3.79 -4.65
N PHE A 35 -4.12 4.76 -5.18
CA PHE A 35 -5.49 4.61 -5.68
C PHE A 35 -5.62 3.48 -6.69
N ARG A 36 -4.79 3.48 -7.74
CA ARG A 36 -4.87 2.50 -8.83
C ARG A 36 -4.71 1.07 -8.34
N THR A 37 -3.77 0.83 -7.44
CA THR A 37 -3.49 -0.51 -6.93
C THR A 37 -4.65 -1.02 -6.07
N HIS A 38 -5.14 -0.20 -5.13
CA HIS A 38 -6.21 -0.61 -4.21
C HIS A 38 -7.54 -0.87 -4.91
N PHE A 39 -7.99 0.03 -5.83
CA PHE A 39 -9.25 -0.22 -6.52
C PHE A 39 -9.18 -1.44 -7.43
N LEU A 40 -8.04 -1.69 -8.11
CA LEU A 40 -7.86 -2.88 -8.93
C LEU A 40 -7.87 -4.17 -8.10
N VAL A 41 -7.23 -4.17 -6.94
CA VAL A 41 -7.23 -5.31 -6.02
C VAL A 41 -8.65 -5.60 -5.51
N ALA A 42 -9.39 -4.58 -5.06
CA ALA A 42 -10.76 -4.76 -4.59
C ALA A 42 -11.69 -5.23 -5.70
N LEU A 43 -11.66 -4.58 -6.87
CA LEU A 43 -12.48 -4.93 -8.02
C LEU A 43 -12.16 -6.34 -8.52
N GLY A 44 -10.87 -6.69 -8.65
CA GLY A 44 -10.44 -8.02 -9.07
C GLY A 44 -10.87 -9.11 -8.10
N SER A 45 -10.74 -8.88 -6.79
CA SER A 45 -11.19 -9.82 -5.76
C SER A 45 -12.70 -10.02 -5.79
N ALA A 46 -13.49 -8.95 -5.97
CA ALA A 46 -14.94 -9.03 -6.11
C ALA A 46 -15.33 -9.80 -7.38
N LEU A 47 -14.66 -9.53 -8.50
CA LEU A 47 -14.91 -10.21 -9.77
C LEU A 47 -14.60 -11.70 -9.68
N PHE A 48 -13.46 -12.09 -9.11
CA PHE A 48 -13.13 -13.50 -8.88
C PHE A 48 -14.18 -14.19 -8.03
N CYS A 49 -14.68 -13.52 -6.98
CA CYS A 49 -15.76 -14.06 -6.15
C CYS A 49 -17.05 -14.23 -6.94
N VAL A 50 -17.46 -13.26 -7.75
CA VAL A 50 -18.64 -13.33 -8.62
C VAL A 50 -18.50 -14.49 -9.62
N VAL A 51 -17.36 -14.60 -10.29
CA VAL A 51 -17.09 -15.69 -11.25
C VAL A 51 -17.18 -17.05 -10.54
N SER A 52 -16.65 -17.16 -9.33
CA SER A 52 -16.73 -18.40 -8.54
C SER A 52 -18.17 -18.79 -8.18
N GLN A 53 -19.01 -17.80 -7.88
CA GLN A 53 -20.40 -18.04 -7.49
C GLN A 53 -21.31 -18.35 -8.68
N PHE A 54 -21.08 -17.72 -9.83
CA PHE A 54 -22.04 -17.71 -10.94
C PHE A 54 -21.46 -18.22 -12.26
N GLY A 55 -20.15 -18.30 -12.41
CA GLY A 55 -19.49 -18.64 -13.68
C GLY A 55 -19.41 -20.14 -13.99
N PHE A 56 -19.58 -21.01 -13.01
CA PHE A 56 -19.47 -22.47 -13.17
C PHE A 56 -20.81 -23.17 -12.89
N GLY A 57 -21.04 -24.31 -13.55
CA GLY A 57 -22.24 -25.11 -13.36
C GLY A 57 -22.45 -25.60 -11.92
N PHE A 58 -23.69 -25.98 -11.57
CA PHE A 58 -24.07 -26.32 -10.19
C PHE A 58 -23.26 -27.47 -9.58
N ASP A 59 -22.85 -28.44 -10.38
CA ASP A 59 -22.16 -29.66 -9.92
C ASP A 59 -20.68 -29.43 -9.62
N LEU A 60 -20.10 -28.27 -10.02
CA LEU A 60 -18.69 -27.95 -9.84
C LEU A 60 -18.47 -26.76 -8.88
N LYS A 61 -19.50 -26.34 -8.18
CA LYS A 61 -19.45 -25.16 -7.32
C LYS A 61 -18.76 -25.41 -5.99
N ASP A 62 -17.54 -24.90 -5.88
CA ASP A 62 -16.94 -24.58 -4.58
C ASP A 62 -16.52 -23.11 -4.59
N SER A 63 -17.44 -22.24 -4.18
CA SER A 63 -17.21 -20.79 -4.16
C SER A 63 -16.12 -20.37 -3.17
N SER A 64 -15.76 -21.22 -2.21
CA SER A 64 -14.70 -20.94 -1.24
C SER A 64 -13.29 -21.09 -1.84
N ARG A 65 -13.13 -21.95 -2.86
CA ARG A 65 -11.82 -22.21 -3.46
C ARG A 65 -11.22 -20.97 -4.10
N VAL A 66 -11.98 -20.18 -4.82
CA VAL A 66 -11.49 -18.95 -5.45
C VAL A 66 -11.15 -17.91 -4.40
N ALA A 67 -11.97 -17.77 -3.36
CA ALA A 67 -11.67 -16.90 -2.23
C ALA A 67 -10.33 -17.27 -1.59
N ALA A 68 -10.07 -18.56 -1.36
CA ALA A 68 -8.82 -19.05 -0.82
C ALA A 68 -7.62 -18.70 -1.74
N GLN A 69 -7.80 -18.79 -3.07
CA GLN A 69 -6.74 -18.44 -4.02
C GLN A 69 -6.49 -16.92 -4.07
N VAL A 70 -7.52 -16.09 -3.91
CA VAL A 70 -7.34 -14.62 -3.78
C VAL A 70 -6.51 -14.29 -2.54
N VAL A 71 -6.86 -14.89 -1.39
CA VAL A 71 -6.12 -14.67 -0.12
C VAL A 71 -4.66 -15.11 -0.23
N SER A 72 -4.39 -16.23 -0.89
CA SER A 72 -3.03 -16.69 -1.15
C SER A 72 -2.31 -15.80 -2.17
N GLY A 73 -2.96 -15.48 -3.29
CA GLY A 73 -2.38 -14.73 -4.40
C GLY A 73 -2.01 -13.30 -4.06
N ILE A 74 -2.81 -12.63 -3.20
CA ILE A 74 -2.51 -11.25 -2.79
C ILE A 74 -1.21 -11.16 -2.01
N GLY A 75 -0.76 -12.25 -1.39
CA GLY A 75 0.54 -12.33 -0.70
C GLY A 75 1.72 -12.01 -1.61
N PHE A 76 1.66 -12.42 -2.88
CA PHE A 76 2.69 -12.08 -3.87
C PHE A 76 2.75 -10.57 -4.15
N LEU A 77 1.58 -9.93 -4.36
CA LEU A 77 1.51 -8.47 -4.56
C LEU A 77 1.94 -7.72 -3.30
N GLY A 78 1.49 -8.17 -2.13
CA GLY A 78 1.90 -7.59 -0.85
C GLY A 78 3.41 -7.67 -0.64
N ALA A 79 4.02 -8.83 -0.87
CA ALA A 79 5.47 -9.01 -0.77
C ALA A 79 6.22 -8.09 -1.74
N GLY A 80 5.68 -7.85 -2.95
CA GLY A 80 6.24 -6.92 -3.94
C GLY A 80 6.30 -5.46 -3.48
N THR A 81 5.52 -5.07 -2.47
CA THR A 81 5.55 -3.72 -1.90
C THR A 81 6.54 -3.56 -0.74
N ILE A 82 7.09 -4.67 -0.24
CA ILE A 82 8.03 -4.65 0.89
C ILE A 82 9.44 -4.46 0.36
N ILE A 83 10.05 -3.34 0.70
CA ILE A 83 11.40 -2.97 0.27
C ILE A 83 12.33 -3.02 1.46
N PHE A 84 13.40 -3.80 1.35
CA PHE A 84 14.48 -3.83 2.31
C PHE A 84 15.68 -3.07 1.75
N GLN A 85 16.03 -1.93 2.38
CA GLN A 85 17.14 -1.09 1.94
C GLN A 85 17.88 -0.51 3.14
N LYS A 86 19.20 -0.63 3.16
CA LYS A 86 20.08 -0.04 4.19
C LYS A 86 19.58 -0.29 5.64
N ASN A 87 19.23 -1.54 5.97
CA ASN A 87 18.68 -1.95 7.27
C ASN A 87 17.31 -1.34 7.65
N VAL A 88 16.59 -0.76 6.68
CA VAL A 88 15.23 -0.26 6.88
C VAL A 88 14.27 -1.09 6.05
N VAL A 89 13.17 -1.52 6.65
CA VAL A 89 12.07 -2.21 5.98
C VAL A 89 10.93 -1.21 5.77
N ARG A 90 10.49 -1.05 4.53
CA ARG A 90 9.35 -0.20 4.15
C ARG A 90 8.27 -1.06 3.49
N GLY A 91 7.03 -0.54 3.42
CA GLY A 91 5.94 -1.19 2.70
C GLY A 91 5.14 -2.24 3.49
N LEU A 92 5.49 -2.55 4.76
CA LEU A 92 4.75 -3.53 5.57
C LEU A 92 3.28 -3.15 5.74
N THR A 93 3.00 -1.89 6.09
CA THR A 93 1.61 -1.39 6.21
C THR A 93 0.89 -1.38 4.87
N THR A 94 1.61 -1.09 3.77
CA THR A 94 1.07 -1.15 2.41
C THR A 94 0.68 -2.58 2.03
N ALA A 95 1.53 -3.55 2.32
CA ALA A 95 1.24 -4.97 2.10
C ALA A 95 0.00 -5.44 2.87
N ALA A 96 -0.09 -5.08 4.16
CA ALA A 96 -1.26 -5.36 4.99
C ALA A 96 -2.53 -4.65 4.46
N GLY A 97 -2.41 -3.41 3.98
CA GLY A 97 -3.48 -2.65 3.36
C GLY A 97 -4.02 -3.32 2.10
N LEU A 98 -3.17 -3.83 1.23
CA LEU A 98 -3.57 -4.57 0.03
C LEU A 98 -4.28 -5.88 0.40
N TRP A 99 -3.80 -6.58 1.43
CA TRP A 99 -4.42 -7.81 1.91
C TRP A 99 -5.86 -7.57 2.42
N VAL A 100 -6.06 -6.54 3.23
CA VAL A 100 -7.40 -6.13 3.71
C VAL A 100 -8.28 -5.64 2.55
N THR A 101 -7.73 -4.89 1.60
CA THR A 101 -8.46 -4.42 0.41
C THR A 101 -8.98 -5.59 -0.43
N ALA A 102 -8.21 -6.66 -0.57
CA ALA A 102 -8.68 -7.88 -1.23
C ALA A 102 -9.84 -8.55 -0.48
N ALA A 103 -9.76 -8.59 0.86
CA ALA A 103 -10.84 -9.12 1.70
C ALA A 103 -12.13 -8.28 1.59
N ILE A 104 -12.03 -6.95 1.53
CA ILE A 104 -13.15 -6.04 1.28
C ILE A 104 -13.77 -6.33 -0.10
N GLY A 105 -12.94 -6.51 -1.12
CA GLY A 105 -13.40 -6.91 -2.45
C GLY A 105 -14.16 -8.25 -2.45
N LEU A 106 -13.64 -9.27 -1.77
CA LEU A 106 -14.33 -10.56 -1.59
C LEU A 106 -15.68 -10.37 -0.88
N ALA A 107 -15.74 -9.57 0.17
CA ALA A 107 -16.98 -9.28 0.89
C ALA A 107 -18.01 -8.58 -0.01
N CYS A 108 -17.60 -7.63 -0.84
CA CYS A 108 -18.49 -7.05 -1.85
C CYS A 108 -18.97 -8.11 -2.86
N GLY A 109 -18.08 -8.95 -3.37
CA GLY A 109 -18.38 -10.01 -4.32
C GLY A 109 -19.36 -11.05 -3.78
N THR A 110 -19.36 -11.33 -2.46
CA THR A 110 -20.31 -12.20 -1.79
C THR A 110 -21.64 -11.51 -1.43
N GLY A 111 -21.76 -10.19 -1.62
CA GLY A 111 -22.94 -9.42 -1.23
C GLY A 111 -22.95 -8.98 0.25
N MET A 112 -21.83 -9.14 0.97
CA MET A 112 -21.69 -8.70 2.37
C MET A 112 -21.37 -7.19 2.45
N TYR A 113 -22.25 -6.36 1.89
CA TYR A 113 -22.03 -4.92 1.71
C TYR A 113 -21.76 -4.17 3.03
N LEU A 114 -22.53 -4.50 4.07
CA LEU A 114 -22.38 -3.86 5.37
C LEU A 114 -21.01 -4.18 5.99
N ALA A 115 -20.59 -5.45 5.93
CA ALA A 115 -19.28 -5.87 6.45
C ALA A 115 -18.13 -5.19 5.69
N ALA A 116 -18.22 -5.13 4.35
CA ALA A 116 -17.23 -4.45 3.52
C ALA A 116 -17.13 -2.96 3.86
N THR A 117 -18.27 -2.27 4.03
CA THR A 117 -18.31 -0.85 4.37
C THR A 117 -17.75 -0.59 5.76
N ILE A 118 -18.16 -1.36 6.78
CA ILE A 118 -17.65 -1.24 8.14
C ILE A 118 -16.13 -1.48 8.16
N ALA A 119 -15.66 -2.55 7.49
CA ALA A 119 -14.23 -2.84 7.42
C ALA A 119 -13.44 -1.68 6.78
N THR A 120 -13.96 -1.09 5.70
CA THR A 120 -13.33 0.07 5.05
C THR A 120 -13.23 1.26 6.00
N VAL A 121 -14.32 1.58 6.72
CA VAL A 121 -14.32 2.67 7.70
C VAL A 121 -13.32 2.41 8.83
N MET A 122 -13.27 1.19 9.35
CA MET A 122 -12.31 0.81 10.39
C MET A 122 -10.86 0.91 9.91
N VAL A 123 -10.58 0.50 8.67
CA VAL A 123 -9.25 0.62 8.06
C VAL A 123 -8.85 2.09 7.93
N LEU A 124 -9.70 2.93 7.35
CA LEU A 124 -9.42 4.36 7.19
C LEU A 124 -9.24 5.04 8.55
N PHE A 125 -10.09 4.73 9.52
CA PHE A 125 -9.95 5.24 10.88
C PHE A 125 -8.63 4.80 11.53
N GLY A 126 -8.28 3.52 11.45
CA GLY A 126 -7.03 2.99 12.02
C GLY A 126 -5.79 3.61 11.38
N LEU A 127 -5.81 3.82 10.07
CA LEU A 127 -4.71 4.45 9.33
C LEU A 127 -4.55 5.93 9.71
N GLU A 128 -5.64 6.65 9.96
CA GLU A 128 -5.61 8.08 10.31
C GLU A 128 -5.29 8.30 11.80
N VAL A 129 -5.92 7.55 12.68
CA VAL A 129 -5.72 7.68 14.15
C VAL A 129 -4.27 7.43 14.54
N ILE A 130 -3.63 6.41 13.98
CA ILE A 130 -2.22 6.12 14.28
C ILE A 130 -1.33 7.29 13.85
N ASN A 131 -1.60 7.89 12.70
CA ASN A 131 -0.84 9.04 12.21
C ASN A 131 -1.08 10.30 13.06
N ALA A 132 -2.29 10.47 13.61
CA ALA A 132 -2.64 11.63 14.45
C ALA A 132 -2.11 11.51 15.88
N LEU A 133 -2.15 10.30 16.45
CA LEU A 133 -1.73 10.05 17.84
C LEU A 133 -0.22 9.93 18.00
N ILE A 134 0.49 9.48 16.97
CA ILE A 134 1.93 9.22 17.05
C ILE A 134 2.64 9.86 15.85
N PRO A 135 2.69 11.21 15.78
CA PRO A 135 3.39 11.93 14.71
C PRO A 135 4.89 11.57 14.63
N GLN A 136 5.46 11.10 15.74
CA GLN A 136 6.89 10.78 15.88
C GLN A 136 7.28 9.38 15.35
N LEU A 137 6.33 8.46 15.11
CA LEU A 137 6.64 7.16 14.51
C LEU A 137 6.96 7.26 13.01
N GLY A 138 6.67 8.38 12.38
CA GLY A 138 7.04 8.71 11.01
C GLY A 138 8.26 9.64 10.96
N SER A 139 9.40 9.28 11.58
CA SER A 139 10.63 10.03 11.31
C SER A 139 10.93 9.91 9.82
N THR A 140 10.64 10.97 9.07
CA THR A 140 10.97 11.05 7.65
C THR A 140 12.50 11.11 7.54
N VAL A 141 13.08 9.99 7.15
CA VAL A 141 14.49 9.98 6.77
C VAL A 141 14.60 10.67 5.42
N VAL A 142 15.19 11.83 5.37
CA VAL A 142 15.47 12.56 4.14
C VAL A 142 16.89 12.21 3.72
N ASP A 143 17.06 11.61 2.55
CA ASP A 143 18.37 11.42 1.94
C ASP A 143 18.73 12.69 1.18
N LEU A 144 19.70 13.44 1.72
CA LEU A 144 20.24 14.64 1.09
C LEU A 144 21.55 14.29 0.38
N SER A 145 21.60 14.51 -0.92
CA SER A 145 22.82 14.44 -1.70
C SER A 145 23.30 15.86 -2.06
N PHE A 146 24.48 16.22 -1.63
CA PHE A 146 25.10 17.48 -1.99
C PHE A 146 26.55 17.29 -2.39
N SER A 147 27.05 18.17 -3.24
CA SER A 147 28.45 18.21 -3.66
C SER A 147 29.13 19.40 -3.00
N ALA A 148 30.29 19.20 -2.46
CA ALA A 148 31.08 20.26 -1.81
C ALA A 148 32.53 20.25 -2.31
N PRO A 149 33.17 21.40 -2.37
CA PRO A 149 34.53 21.52 -2.92
C PRO A 149 35.60 20.92 -2.01
N SER A 150 35.33 20.75 -0.71
CA SER A 150 36.26 20.17 0.25
C SER A 150 35.56 19.35 1.34
N ILE A 151 36.30 18.43 1.94
CA ILE A 151 35.85 17.65 3.09
C ILE A 151 35.53 18.54 4.29
N GLU A 152 36.29 19.63 4.46
CA GLU A 152 36.08 20.57 5.56
C GLU A 152 34.71 21.28 5.45
N SER A 153 34.29 21.65 4.25
CA SER A 153 32.98 22.23 4.00
C SER A 153 31.87 21.26 4.37
N ILE A 154 32.05 19.94 4.14
CA ILE A 154 31.08 18.89 4.53
C ILE A 154 31.02 18.80 6.05
N ARG A 155 32.16 18.81 6.76
CA ARG A 155 32.16 18.75 8.22
C ARG A 155 31.46 19.95 8.87
N GLN A 156 31.72 21.16 8.35
CA GLN A 156 31.03 22.37 8.81
C GLN A 156 29.53 22.31 8.58
N LEU A 157 29.09 21.80 7.44
CA LEU A 157 27.68 21.63 7.14
C LEU A 157 27.01 20.62 8.09
N ILE A 158 27.64 19.47 8.35
CA ILE A 158 27.13 18.46 9.29
C ILE A 158 27.07 19.04 10.72
N ALA A 159 28.09 19.80 11.14
CA ALA A 159 28.06 20.44 12.44
C ALA A 159 26.92 21.45 12.57
N LYS A 160 26.67 22.25 11.53
CA LYS A 160 25.56 23.20 11.48
C LYS A 160 24.22 22.50 11.52
N MET A 161 24.03 21.43 10.74
CA MET A 161 22.78 20.65 10.75
C MET A 161 22.47 20.08 12.14
N ARG A 162 23.50 19.58 12.84
CA ARG A 162 23.35 19.10 14.23
C ARG A 162 23.02 20.22 15.21
N HIS A 163 23.64 21.39 15.04
CA HIS A 163 23.35 22.56 15.86
C HIS A 163 21.90 23.05 15.65
N ASP A 164 21.38 22.95 14.43
CA ASP A 164 20.02 23.32 14.06
C ASP A 164 18.97 22.23 14.44
N GLY A 165 19.38 21.23 15.24
CA GLY A 165 18.48 20.19 15.78
C GLY A 165 18.16 19.04 14.83
N MET A 166 18.87 18.91 13.70
CA MET A 166 18.67 17.78 12.77
C MET A 166 19.45 16.55 13.23
N ASP A 167 18.78 15.40 13.30
CA ASP A 167 19.40 14.11 13.64
C ASP A 167 20.09 13.51 12.41
N VAL A 168 21.39 13.69 12.26
CA VAL A 168 22.20 13.11 11.17
C VAL A 168 22.59 11.69 11.55
N ARG A 169 21.83 10.69 11.08
CA ARG A 169 22.00 9.27 11.42
C ARG A 169 23.18 8.60 10.72
N SER A 170 23.39 8.92 9.44
CA SER A 170 24.51 8.38 8.66
C SER A 170 24.84 9.30 7.50
N TYR A 171 26.09 9.31 7.07
CA TYR A 171 26.51 10.00 5.86
C TYR A 171 27.60 9.17 5.15
N GLU A 172 27.61 9.21 3.84
CA GLU A 172 28.61 8.57 3.00
C GLU A 172 29.30 9.65 2.15
N ILE A 173 30.62 9.69 2.21
CA ILE A 173 31.42 10.63 1.41
C ILE A 173 31.99 9.85 0.22
N LYS A 174 31.59 10.24 -1.00
CA LYS A 174 32.17 9.72 -2.24
C LYS A 174 33.03 10.81 -2.90
N GLU A 175 34.31 10.57 -3.00
CA GLU A 175 35.20 11.45 -3.80
C GLU A 175 34.97 11.18 -5.28
N ARG A 176 34.57 12.21 -6.00
CA ARG A 176 34.50 12.17 -7.46
C ARG A 176 35.83 12.72 -7.99
N ARG A 177 36.76 11.85 -8.38
CA ARG A 177 37.93 12.29 -9.15
C ARG A 177 37.44 12.83 -10.48
N THR A 178 37.51 14.14 -10.67
CA THR A 178 37.34 14.74 -11.99
C THR A 178 38.60 14.39 -12.76
N SER A 179 38.51 13.44 -13.69
CA SER A 179 39.54 13.27 -14.70
C SER A 179 39.53 14.54 -15.57
N GLN A 180 40.40 15.50 -15.22
CA GLN A 180 40.80 16.51 -16.19
C GLN A 180 41.65 15.74 -17.22
N GLY A 181 41.04 15.54 -18.42
CA GLY A 181 41.74 15.04 -19.56
C GLY A 181 42.78 16.07 -20.00
N GLU A 182 44.00 15.58 -20.24
CA GLU A 182 44.93 16.17 -21.18
C GLU A 182 44.34 16.15 -22.60
#